data_c76daf5c490cf6079c59e6fc778d9a4b
#
_entry.id   c76daf5c490cf6079c59e6fc778d9a4b
#
_cell.length_a   1.000
_cell.length_b   1.000
_cell.length_c   1.000
_cell.angle_alpha   90.00
_cell.angle_beta   90.00
_cell.angle_gamma   90.00
#
_symmetry.space_group_name_H-M   'P 1'
#
loop_
_entity.id
_entity.type
_entity.pdbx_description
1 polymer ?
#
loop_
_entity_poly.entity_id
_entity_poly.type
_entity_poly.pdbx_seq_one_letter_code
_entity_poly.pdbx_strand_id
1 'polypeptide(L)'
;GEPTRVVISGGPDLGTGPLSERGQRLSSQFDRFRSAVVNEPRGSDVLVGALLVAPHAPDCDFGVIFFNNVGPLGMCGHGTIGLMVTLAHLGRVRPGTHRIDTPVGPVSATLHPDGRVSVANVASYRQQASVSVEVPGIGVVLGDVAWGGNWFFLVRSPVWELSIQNVETLTDVSWRIRQAVNAQGFPEVDHVELFGPPGCGATRATSSCVPARLTTDRPAGQAPVPSWPVWPRMKNSRQDRC
;
A
#
# COMPACT_ATOMS: atom_id res chain seq x y z
N GLY A 1 9.31 -0.59 -9.95
CA GLY A 1 8.68 -0.80 -8.68
C GLY A 1 8.40 0.53 -7.98
N GLU A 2 7.57 0.50 -6.99
CA GLU A 2 7.26 1.67 -6.17
C GLU A 2 8.40 1.94 -5.19
N PRO A 3 8.79 3.21 -4.97
CA PRO A 3 9.89 3.55 -4.09
C PRO A 3 9.52 3.33 -2.63
N THR A 4 10.45 2.79 -1.84
CA THR A 4 10.31 2.62 -0.39
C THR A 4 11.36 3.44 0.33
N ARG A 5 10.94 4.24 1.32
CA ARG A 5 11.85 4.96 2.20
C ARG A 5 11.92 4.28 3.56
N VAL A 6 13.07 3.70 3.88
CA VAL A 6 13.28 3.01 5.14
C VAL A 6 13.86 3.98 6.18
N VAL A 7 13.17 4.14 7.31
CA VAL A 7 13.66 4.86 8.48
C VAL A 7 14.25 3.86 9.44
N ILE A 8 15.57 3.81 9.52
CA ILE A 8 16.32 2.82 10.31
C ILE A 8 16.58 3.27 11.75
N SER A 9 16.45 4.56 12.02
CA SER A 9 16.63 5.18 13.33
C SER A 9 16.08 6.60 13.36
N GLY A 10 15.93 7.20 14.54
CA GLY A 10 15.48 8.58 14.71
C GLY A 10 13.96 8.77 14.52
N GLY A 11 13.19 7.70 14.51
CA GLY A 11 11.72 7.77 14.57
C GLY A 11 11.22 8.22 15.95
N PRO A 12 9.92 8.60 16.05
CA PRO A 12 9.32 8.96 17.33
C PRO A 12 9.26 7.76 18.27
N ASP A 13 9.24 8.03 19.57
CA ASP A 13 8.95 7.00 20.56
C ASP A 13 7.47 6.64 20.51
N LEU A 14 7.19 5.46 19.98
CA LEU A 14 5.84 4.90 19.89
C LEU A 14 5.49 4.03 21.11
N GLY A 15 6.34 3.99 22.12
CA GLY A 15 6.19 3.16 23.30
C GLY A 15 6.37 1.66 23.01
N THR A 16 5.90 0.86 23.95
CA THR A 16 5.90 -0.61 23.89
C THR A 16 4.51 -1.13 23.51
N GLY A 17 4.40 -2.43 23.28
CA GLY A 17 3.14 -3.11 22.95
C GLY A 17 2.99 -3.47 21.48
N PRO A 18 1.82 -4.00 21.09
CA PRO A 18 1.54 -4.45 19.74
C PRO A 18 1.76 -3.36 18.68
N LEU A 19 2.23 -3.78 17.49
CA LEU A 19 2.51 -2.81 16.42
C LEU A 19 1.25 -2.12 15.90
N SER A 20 0.08 -2.74 16.04
CA SER A 20 -1.21 -2.10 15.74
C SER A 20 -1.46 -0.84 16.57
N GLU A 21 -1.20 -0.90 17.89
CA GLU A 21 -1.33 0.26 18.77
C GLU A 21 -0.26 1.32 18.47
N ARG A 22 0.96 0.87 18.20
CA ARG A 22 2.07 1.76 17.82
C ARG A 22 1.81 2.48 16.49
N GLY A 23 1.19 1.80 15.52
CA GLY A 23 0.71 2.40 14.28
C GLY A 23 -0.38 3.45 14.53
N GLN A 24 -1.31 3.19 15.45
CA GLN A 24 -2.32 4.16 15.85
C GLN A 24 -1.69 5.38 16.53
N ARG A 25 -0.68 5.20 17.40
CA ARG A 25 0.06 6.33 18.00
C ARG A 25 0.81 7.15 16.94
N LEU A 26 1.43 6.48 15.96
CA LEU A 26 2.06 7.18 14.83
C LEU A 26 1.06 8.11 14.13
N SER A 27 -0.14 7.62 13.85
CA SER A 27 -1.18 8.40 13.20
C SER A 27 -1.73 9.54 14.08
N SER A 28 -2.05 9.24 15.35
CA SER A 28 -2.76 10.20 16.21
C SER A 28 -1.85 11.25 16.84
N GLN A 29 -0.58 10.92 17.10
CA GLN A 29 0.32 11.80 17.86
C GLN A 29 1.53 12.29 17.05
N PHE A 30 1.94 11.52 16.03
CA PHE A 30 3.17 11.76 15.27
C PHE A 30 2.94 11.88 13.76
N ASP A 31 1.75 12.26 13.32
CA ASP A 31 1.43 12.37 11.89
C ASP A 31 2.35 13.35 11.15
N ARG A 32 2.85 14.38 11.86
CA ARG A 32 3.86 15.30 11.30
C ARG A 32 5.16 14.58 10.91
N PHE A 33 5.57 13.55 11.67
CA PHE A 33 6.73 12.74 11.32
C PHE A 33 6.45 11.95 10.03
N ARG A 34 5.31 11.25 9.96
CA ARG A 34 4.89 10.53 8.77
C ARG A 34 4.91 11.44 7.55
N SER A 35 4.22 12.57 7.64
CA SER A 35 4.14 13.57 6.57
C SER A 35 5.53 14.11 6.16
N ALA A 36 6.41 14.38 7.11
CA ALA A 36 7.77 14.84 6.83
C ALA A 36 8.63 13.79 6.10
N VAL A 37 8.32 12.50 6.25
CA VAL A 37 9.06 11.40 5.61
C VAL A 37 8.57 11.15 4.19
N VAL A 38 7.26 11.16 3.94
CA VAL A 38 6.69 10.68 2.67
C VAL A 38 6.06 11.75 1.80
N ASN A 39 5.72 12.93 2.34
CA ASN A 39 5.10 14.00 1.57
C ASN A 39 6.13 14.97 0.99
N GLU A 40 5.69 15.76 -0.01
CA GLU A 40 6.46 16.87 -0.56
C GLU A 40 6.90 17.86 0.55
N PRO A 41 8.06 18.48 0.44
CA PRO A 41 9.03 18.41 -0.68
C PRO A 41 10.05 17.26 -0.58
N ARG A 42 9.98 16.42 0.46
CA ARG A 42 10.95 15.34 0.71
C ARG A 42 10.49 13.99 0.19
N GLY A 43 9.24 13.85 -0.17
CA GLY A 43 8.62 12.64 -0.68
C GLY A 43 7.79 12.90 -1.93
N SER A 44 6.86 12.00 -2.20
CA SER A 44 5.88 12.08 -3.28
C SER A 44 4.73 11.12 -2.99
N ASP A 45 3.63 11.25 -3.72
CA ASP A 45 2.42 10.44 -3.54
C ASP A 45 2.63 8.93 -3.75
N VAL A 46 3.67 8.54 -4.48
CA VAL A 46 4.01 7.13 -4.74
C VAL A 46 4.95 6.52 -3.70
N LEU A 47 5.41 7.31 -2.73
CA LEU A 47 6.40 6.85 -1.75
C LEU A 47 5.72 6.12 -0.59
N VAL A 48 6.22 4.92 -0.27
CA VAL A 48 5.89 4.22 0.97
C VAL A 48 7.03 4.35 1.97
N GLY A 49 6.70 4.82 3.17
CA GLY A 49 7.60 4.81 4.32
C GLY A 49 7.57 3.47 5.05
N ALA A 50 8.71 3.05 5.55
CA ALA A 50 8.88 1.87 6.39
C ALA A 50 9.68 2.27 7.63
N LEU A 51 9.02 2.43 8.77
CA LEU A 51 9.67 2.71 10.05
C LEU A 51 10.07 1.40 10.72
N LEU A 52 11.37 1.17 10.81
CA LEU A 52 11.93 0.03 11.51
C LEU A 52 11.80 0.25 13.02
N VAL A 53 11.27 -0.74 13.72
CA VAL A 53 11.03 -0.71 15.17
C VAL A 53 11.40 -2.04 15.81
N ALA A 54 11.54 -2.06 17.13
CA ALA A 54 11.65 -3.31 17.87
C ALA A 54 10.35 -4.11 17.72
N PRO A 55 10.41 -5.43 17.48
CA PRO A 55 9.23 -6.27 17.40
C PRO A 55 8.54 -6.38 18.76
N HIS A 56 7.24 -6.59 18.76
CA HIS A 56 6.49 -7.01 19.95
C HIS A 56 6.39 -8.54 20.02
N ALA A 57 6.21 -9.19 18.87
CA ALA A 57 6.20 -10.64 18.78
C ALA A 57 7.62 -11.19 19.01
N PRO A 58 7.82 -12.09 20.00
CA PRO A 58 9.16 -12.51 20.45
C PRO A 58 9.92 -13.37 19.44
N ASP A 59 9.22 -13.93 18.45
CA ASP A 59 9.76 -14.76 17.39
C ASP A 59 10.02 -14.01 16.09
N CYS A 60 9.93 -12.67 16.11
CA CYS A 60 10.23 -11.81 14.98
C CYS A 60 11.62 -11.20 15.11
N ASP A 61 12.36 -11.13 14.00
CA ASP A 61 13.71 -10.55 13.94
C ASP A 61 13.66 -9.02 14.12
N PHE A 62 12.63 -8.38 13.58
CA PHE A 62 12.37 -6.93 13.69
C PHE A 62 10.90 -6.63 13.44
N GLY A 63 10.49 -5.42 13.79
CA GLY A 63 9.16 -4.89 13.50
C GLY A 63 9.21 -3.77 12.46
N VAL A 64 8.12 -3.56 11.74
CA VAL A 64 7.97 -2.46 10.79
C VAL A 64 6.56 -1.90 10.81
N ILE A 65 6.46 -0.57 10.75
CA ILE A 65 5.21 0.14 10.52
C ILE A 65 5.32 0.81 9.15
N PHE A 66 4.50 0.35 8.22
CA PHE A 66 4.39 0.96 6.90
C PHE A 66 3.42 2.12 6.92
N PHE A 67 3.68 3.12 6.09
CA PHE A 67 2.81 4.28 5.94
C PHE A 67 3.01 4.93 4.56
N ASN A 68 2.00 5.64 4.10
CA ASN A 68 2.04 6.42 2.87
C ASN A 68 1.66 7.89 3.15
N ASN A 69 1.39 8.65 2.10
CA ASN A 69 0.96 10.05 2.20
C ASN A 69 -0.43 10.25 2.86
N VAL A 70 -1.21 9.19 3.05
CA VAL A 70 -2.52 9.22 3.69
C VAL A 70 -2.45 8.81 5.15
N GLY A 71 -1.73 7.74 5.48
CA GLY A 71 -1.70 7.20 6.84
C GLY A 71 -0.87 5.93 6.98
N PRO A 72 -0.92 5.29 8.16
CA PRO A 72 -0.36 3.97 8.37
C PRO A 72 -1.06 2.92 7.51
N LEU A 73 -0.30 1.89 7.13
CA LEU A 73 -0.77 0.71 6.42
C LEU A 73 -0.68 -0.50 7.35
N GLY A 74 -1.63 -1.42 7.23
CA GLY A 74 -1.59 -2.67 7.98
C GLY A 74 -0.41 -3.53 7.54
N MET A 75 -0.27 -3.72 6.23
CA MET A 75 0.84 -4.43 5.60
C MET A 75 1.12 -3.86 4.21
N CYS A 76 2.37 -3.95 3.76
CA CYS A 76 2.77 -3.51 2.43
C CYS A 76 3.76 -4.51 1.80
N GLY A 77 3.34 -5.21 0.76
CA GLY A 77 4.16 -6.23 0.10
C GLY A 77 5.41 -5.65 -0.56
N HIS A 78 5.27 -4.59 -1.37
CA HIS A 78 6.43 -3.96 -2.00
C HIS A 78 7.31 -3.22 -0.98
N GLY A 79 6.71 -2.62 0.06
CA GLY A 79 7.45 -2.02 1.17
C GLY A 79 8.30 -3.06 1.90
N THR A 80 7.79 -4.28 2.12
CA THR A 80 8.55 -5.39 2.69
C THR A 80 9.72 -5.80 1.80
N ILE A 81 9.52 -5.87 0.48
CA ILE A 81 10.60 -6.14 -0.48
C ILE A 81 11.67 -5.04 -0.38
N GLY A 82 11.27 -3.77 -0.42
CA GLY A 82 12.18 -2.63 -0.30
C GLY A 82 12.93 -2.60 1.03
N LEU A 83 12.24 -2.93 2.14
CA LEU A 83 12.85 -3.06 3.46
C LEU A 83 13.94 -4.14 3.47
N MET A 84 13.63 -5.34 2.99
CA MET A 84 14.57 -6.47 2.97
C MET A 84 15.81 -6.18 2.14
N VAL A 85 15.63 -5.60 0.93
CA VAL A 85 16.76 -5.20 0.07
C VAL A 85 17.61 -4.11 0.74
N THR A 86 16.98 -3.14 1.40
CA THR A 86 17.68 -2.09 2.13
C THR A 86 18.49 -2.65 3.30
N LEU A 87 17.88 -3.54 4.11
CA LEU A 87 18.58 -4.15 5.25
C LEU A 87 19.73 -5.07 4.79
N ALA A 88 19.57 -5.76 3.66
CA ALA A 88 20.65 -6.55 3.04
C ALA A 88 21.80 -5.66 2.59
N HIS A 89 21.51 -4.55 1.91
CA HIS A 89 22.51 -3.56 1.48
C HIS A 89 23.30 -2.99 2.66
N LEU A 90 22.64 -2.78 3.80
CA LEU A 90 23.26 -2.31 5.04
C LEU A 90 23.97 -3.42 5.83
N GLY A 91 23.99 -4.66 5.34
CA GLY A 91 24.60 -5.81 6.02
C GLY A 91 23.87 -6.26 7.29
N ARG A 92 22.62 -5.81 7.50
CA ARG A 92 21.81 -6.15 8.68
C ARG A 92 21.08 -7.48 8.58
N VAL A 93 20.80 -7.94 7.36
CA VAL A 93 20.23 -9.26 7.09
C VAL A 93 21.04 -9.99 6.03
N ARG A 94 21.02 -11.32 6.07
CA ARG A 94 21.66 -12.22 5.10
C ARG A 94 20.60 -13.01 4.33
N PRO A 95 20.93 -13.64 3.19
CA PRO A 95 20.02 -14.56 2.53
C PRO A 95 19.45 -15.59 3.50
N GLY A 96 18.12 -15.74 3.47
CA GLY A 96 17.36 -16.59 4.38
C GLY A 96 15.97 -16.04 4.63
N THR A 97 15.20 -16.75 5.43
CA THR A 97 13.84 -16.32 5.82
C THR A 97 13.90 -15.56 7.14
N HIS A 98 13.28 -14.39 7.14
CA HIS A 98 13.17 -13.47 8.28
C HIS A 98 11.72 -13.29 8.67
N ARG A 99 11.45 -13.31 9.98
CA ARG A 99 10.12 -13.00 10.50
C ARG A 99 10.04 -11.53 10.87
N ILE A 100 8.97 -10.89 10.41
CA ILE A 100 8.77 -9.45 10.52
C ILE A 100 7.45 -9.22 11.24
N ASP A 101 7.50 -8.51 12.35
CA ASP A 101 6.30 -8.09 13.06
C ASP A 101 5.68 -6.86 12.36
N THR A 102 4.36 -6.89 12.14
CA THR A 102 3.61 -5.81 11.47
C THR A 102 2.35 -5.45 12.27
N PRO A 103 1.69 -4.32 11.98
CA PRO A 103 0.42 -3.97 12.63
C PRO A 103 -0.69 -5.03 12.50
N VAL A 104 -0.62 -5.89 11.50
CA VAL A 104 -1.59 -6.97 11.27
C VAL A 104 -1.09 -8.36 11.69
N GLY A 105 0.04 -8.40 12.37
CA GLY A 105 0.68 -9.62 12.86
C GLY A 105 1.95 -9.99 12.08
N PRO A 106 2.62 -11.08 12.51
CA PRO A 106 3.86 -11.52 11.89
C PRO A 106 3.69 -11.98 10.45
N VAL A 107 4.63 -11.56 9.60
CA VAL A 107 4.79 -12.04 8.22
C VAL A 107 6.18 -12.60 8.04
N SER A 108 6.44 -13.33 6.96
CA SER A 108 7.78 -13.83 6.64
C SER A 108 8.25 -13.31 5.29
N ALA A 109 9.50 -12.89 5.24
CA ALA A 109 10.15 -12.49 3.99
C ALA A 109 11.43 -13.31 3.78
N THR A 110 11.56 -13.95 2.63
CA THR A 110 12.74 -14.71 2.25
C THR A 110 13.59 -13.89 1.29
N LEU A 111 14.78 -13.50 1.73
CA LEU A 111 15.80 -12.92 0.87
C LEU A 111 16.56 -14.05 0.19
N HIS A 112 16.51 -14.09 -1.12
CA HIS A 112 17.23 -15.09 -1.93
C HIS A 112 18.66 -14.62 -2.20
N PRO A 113 19.61 -15.57 -2.47
CA PRO A 113 21.01 -15.23 -2.77
C PRO A 113 21.19 -14.32 -3.99
N ASP A 114 20.24 -14.33 -4.91
CA ASP A 114 20.24 -13.48 -6.11
C ASP A 114 19.59 -12.09 -5.89
N GLY A 115 19.28 -11.75 -4.62
CA GLY A 115 18.68 -10.48 -4.24
C GLY A 115 17.15 -10.38 -4.40
N ARG A 116 16.50 -11.42 -4.93
CA ARG A 116 15.02 -11.47 -4.94
C ARG A 116 14.47 -11.62 -3.54
N VAL A 117 13.25 -11.13 -3.33
CA VAL A 117 12.55 -11.28 -2.05
C VAL A 117 11.18 -11.92 -2.30
N SER A 118 10.90 -12.98 -1.55
CA SER A 118 9.57 -13.60 -1.49
C SER A 118 8.91 -13.24 -0.17
N VAL A 119 7.63 -12.86 -0.21
CA VAL A 119 6.87 -12.47 0.98
C VAL A 119 5.71 -13.44 1.20
N ALA A 120 5.67 -14.07 2.37
CA ALA A 120 4.51 -14.81 2.86
C ALA A 120 3.71 -13.87 3.77
N ASN A 121 2.63 -13.32 3.22
CA ASN A 121 1.76 -12.35 3.88
C ASN A 121 0.83 -13.06 4.89
N VAL A 122 0.10 -12.27 5.69
CA VAL A 122 -1.03 -12.76 6.48
C VAL A 122 -2.08 -13.44 5.60
N ALA A 123 -2.89 -14.32 6.18
CA ALA A 123 -3.96 -14.98 5.45
C ALA A 123 -4.89 -13.97 4.78
N SER A 124 -5.18 -14.18 3.50
CA SER A 124 -6.10 -13.36 2.73
C SER A 124 -7.44 -14.07 2.56
N TYR A 125 -8.53 -13.31 2.61
CA TYR A 125 -9.86 -13.85 2.40
C TYR A 125 -10.80 -12.81 1.79
N ARG A 126 -11.84 -13.29 1.15
CA ARG A 126 -12.94 -12.47 0.64
C ARG A 126 -14.03 -12.45 1.70
N GLN A 127 -14.33 -11.26 2.24
CA GLN A 127 -15.38 -11.06 3.23
C GLN A 127 -16.76 -11.12 2.57
N GLN A 128 -16.92 -10.39 1.46
CA GLN A 128 -18.19 -10.33 0.73
C GLN A 128 -17.96 -10.24 -0.76
N ALA A 129 -18.71 -11.04 -1.52
CA ALA A 129 -18.66 -11.05 -2.98
C ALA A 129 -19.79 -10.21 -3.56
N SER A 130 -19.56 -9.66 -4.75
CA SER A 130 -20.57 -8.99 -5.58
C SER A 130 -21.33 -7.88 -4.85
N VAL A 131 -20.58 -7.09 -4.06
CA VAL A 131 -21.12 -5.91 -3.38
C VAL A 131 -21.45 -4.86 -4.44
N SER A 132 -22.69 -4.39 -4.43
CA SER A 132 -23.18 -3.34 -5.30
C SER A 132 -23.09 -2.01 -4.59
N VAL A 133 -22.38 -1.05 -5.17
CA VAL A 133 -22.18 0.30 -4.61
C VAL A 133 -22.61 1.33 -5.63
N GLU A 134 -23.49 2.25 -5.22
CA GLU A 134 -23.87 3.38 -6.07
C GLU A 134 -22.85 4.51 -5.92
N VAL A 135 -22.15 4.82 -7.02
CA VAL A 135 -21.10 5.84 -7.06
C VAL A 135 -21.61 7.08 -7.80
N PRO A 136 -21.73 8.23 -7.11
CA PRO A 136 -22.25 9.45 -7.72
C PRO A 136 -21.52 9.83 -9.03
N GLY A 137 -22.27 9.99 -10.13
CA GLY A 137 -21.76 10.33 -11.46
C GLY A 137 -20.97 9.22 -12.17
N ILE A 138 -20.98 8.00 -11.65
CA ILE A 138 -20.44 6.80 -12.29
C ILE A 138 -21.56 5.76 -12.47
N GLY A 139 -22.47 5.68 -11.50
CA GLY A 139 -23.51 4.67 -11.45
C GLY A 139 -23.13 3.49 -10.53
N VAL A 140 -23.77 2.34 -10.76
CA VAL A 140 -23.57 1.15 -9.94
C VAL A 140 -22.24 0.47 -10.30
N VAL A 141 -21.40 0.27 -9.28
CA VAL A 141 -20.13 -0.46 -9.37
C VAL A 141 -20.24 -1.75 -8.56
N LEU A 142 -19.87 -2.87 -9.18
CA LEU A 142 -19.81 -4.18 -8.53
C LEU A 142 -18.37 -4.52 -8.18
N GLY A 143 -18.16 -4.97 -6.95
CA GLY A 143 -16.84 -5.41 -6.49
C GLY A 143 -16.93 -6.40 -5.34
N ASP A 144 -15.79 -6.95 -4.98
CA ASP A 144 -15.64 -7.85 -3.84
C ASP A 144 -14.91 -7.11 -2.71
N VAL A 145 -15.39 -7.23 -1.47
CA VAL A 145 -14.66 -6.77 -0.29
C VAL A 145 -13.77 -7.89 0.20
N ALA A 146 -12.46 -7.61 0.30
CA ALA A 146 -11.46 -8.61 0.63
C ALA A 146 -10.40 -8.06 1.60
N TRP A 147 -9.85 -8.97 2.40
CA TRP A 147 -8.73 -8.73 3.31
C TRP A 147 -7.44 -9.35 2.78
N GLY A 148 -6.34 -8.62 2.87
CA GLY A 148 -4.99 -9.10 2.50
C GLY A 148 -3.89 -8.37 3.27
N GLY A 149 -4.16 -8.01 4.54
CA GLY A 149 -3.30 -7.14 5.37
C GLY A 149 -3.69 -5.66 5.30
N ASN A 150 -4.57 -5.33 4.38
CA ASN A 150 -5.36 -4.11 4.28
C ASN A 150 -6.75 -4.52 3.76
N TRP A 151 -7.70 -3.61 3.78
CA TRP A 151 -9.03 -3.83 3.23
C TRP A 151 -9.13 -3.32 1.80
N PHE A 152 -9.59 -4.17 0.92
CA PHE A 152 -9.68 -3.92 -0.52
C PHE A 152 -11.11 -3.98 -1.01
N PHE A 153 -11.46 -3.09 -1.94
CA PHE A 153 -12.60 -3.24 -2.82
C PHE A 153 -12.08 -3.60 -4.22
N LEU A 154 -12.33 -4.84 -4.64
CA LEU A 154 -11.80 -5.43 -5.86
C LEU A 154 -12.84 -5.29 -6.98
N VAL A 155 -12.61 -4.40 -7.92
CA VAL A 155 -13.55 -4.08 -9.01
C VAL A 155 -13.08 -4.72 -10.31
N ARG A 156 -13.94 -5.54 -10.90
CA ARG A 156 -13.75 -6.05 -12.27
C ARG A 156 -14.49 -5.14 -13.22
N SER A 157 -13.78 -4.24 -13.88
CA SER A 157 -14.41 -3.30 -14.79
C SER A 157 -13.73 -3.32 -16.16
N PRO A 158 -14.47 -3.69 -17.21
CA PRO A 158 -14.05 -3.48 -18.59
C PRO A 158 -14.26 -2.03 -19.06
N VAL A 159 -14.90 -1.17 -18.26
CA VAL A 159 -15.32 0.19 -18.68
C VAL A 159 -14.15 1.16 -18.71
N TRP A 160 -13.14 0.97 -17.85
CA TRP A 160 -11.98 1.86 -17.79
C TRP A 160 -10.76 1.18 -18.36
N GLU A 161 -10.15 1.81 -19.35
CA GLU A 161 -8.86 1.35 -19.86
C GLU A 161 -7.76 1.60 -18.82
N LEU A 162 -7.11 0.53 -18.37
CA LEU A 162 -6.03 0.58 -17.40
C LEU A 162 -4.71 0.93 -18.11
N SER A 163 -4.54 2.20 -18.43
CA SER A 163 -3.36 2.74 -19.08
C SER A 163 -2.80 3.93 -18.33
N ILE A 164 -1.51 4.21 -18.53
CA ILE A 164 -0.85 5.34 -17.88
C ILE A 164 -1.41 6.69 -18.35
N GLN A 165 -1.95 6.74 -19.57
CA GLN A 165 -2.58 7.92 -20.13
C GLN A 165 -3.86 8.29 -19.39
N ASN A 166 -4.49 7.32 -18.74
CA ASN A 166 -5.75 7.48 -18.00
C ASN A 166 -5.55 7.60 -16.48
N VAL A 167 -4.31 7.78 -15.98
CA VAL A 167 -4.02 7.74 -14.56
C VAL A 167 -4.83 8.73 -13.73
N GLU A 168 -5.06 9.94 -14.22
CA GLU A 168 -5.85 10.96 -13.51
C GLU A 168 -7.31 10.52 -13.39
N THR A 169 -7.90 10.03 -14.49
CA THR A 169 -9.26 9.49 -14.51
C THR A 169 -9.39 8.29 -13.58
N LEU A 170 -8.44 7.35 -13.63
CA LEU A 170 -8.44 6.16 -12.78
C LEU A 170 -8.31 6.52 -11.30
N THR A 171 -7.52 7.53 -10.97
CA THR A 171 -7.39 8.05 -9.61
C THR A 171 -8.69 8.67 -9.12
N ASP A 172 -9.35 9.51 -9.93
CA ASP A 172 -10.63 10.11 -9.57
C ASP A 172 -11.73 9.06 -9.38
N VAL A 173 -11.83 8.13 -10.32
CA VAL A 173 -12.80 7.02 -10.25
C VAL A 173 -12.57 6.17 -8.99
N SER A 174 -11.35 5.76 -8.73
CA SER A 174 -11.01 4.96 -7.54
C SER A 174 -11.32 5.70 -6.24
N TRP A 175 -11.06 7.00 -6.20
CA TRP A 175 -11.40 7.84 -5.04
C TRP A 175 -12.91 7.91 -4.80
N ARG A 176 -13.69 8.14 -5.84
CA ARG A 176 -15.17 8.19 -5.75
C ARG A 176 -15.75 6.84 -5.36
N ILE A 177 -15.22 5.74 -5.91
CA ILE A 177 -15.59 4.38 -5.52
C ILE A 177 -15.31 4.18 -4.03
N ARG A 178 -14.10 4.51 -3.55
CA ARG A 178 -13.74 4.36 -2.14
C ARG A 178 -14.69 5.12 -1.23
N GLN A 179 -14.96 6.40 -1.53
CA GLN A 179 -15.88 7.21 -0.73
C GLN A 179 -17.27 6.57 -0.67
N ALA A 180 -17.78 6.08 -1.81
CA ALA A 180 -19.08 5.45 -1.88
C ALA A 180 -19.14 4.12 -1.13
N VAL A 181 -18.10 3.29 -1.24
CA VAL A 181 -17.96 2.02 -0.49
C VAL A 181 -17.95 2.29 1.02
N ASN A 182 -17.15 3.27 1.46
CA ASN A 182 -17.08 3.62 2.88
C ASN A 182 -18.43 4.14 3.41
N ALA A 183 -19.14 4.93 2.64
CA ALA A 183 -20.46 5.45 3.03
C ALA A 183 -21.57 4.39 3.02
N GLN A 184 -21.42 3.31 2.25
CA GLN A 184 -22.43 2.27 2.07
C GLN A 184 -22.16 0.98 2.84
N GLY A 185 -21.42 1.06 3.96
CA GLY A 185 -21.34 -0.03 4.95
C GLY A 185 -19.97 -0.70 5.11
N PHE A 186 -18.94 -0.22 4.38
CA PHE A 186 -17.58 -0.76 4.48
C PHE A 186 -16.55 0.35 4.78
N PRO A 187 -16.65 1.00 5.96
CA PRO A 187 -15.79 2.14 6.31
C PRO A 187 -14.31 1.76 6.44
N GLU A 188 -14.00 0.48 6.64
CA GLU A 188 -12.66 -0.06 6.75
C GLU A 188 -11.92 -0.18 5.41
N VAL A 189 -12.61 -0.15 4.27
CA VAL A 189 -11.98 -0.26 2.96
C VAL A 189 -11.07 0.95 2.71
N ASP A 190 -9.78 0.66 2.58
CA ASP A 190 -8.72 1.65 2.39
C ASP A 190 -8.09 1.61 0.99
N HIS A 191 -8.29 0.52 0.24
CA HIS A 191 -7.78 0.32 -1.11
C HIS A 191 -8.91 -0.01 -2.10
N VAL A 192 -8.82 0.55 -3.30
CA VAL A 192 -9.64 0.15 -4.46
C VAL A 192 -8.70 -0.41 -5.52
N GLU A 193 -8.98 -1.61 -5.98
CA GLU A 193 -8.18 -2.26 -7.01
C GLU A 193 -9.03 -2.54 -8.25
N LEU A 194 -8.66 -1.91 -9.37
CA LEU A 194 -9.35 -2.07 -10.64
C LEU A 194 -8.69 -3.16 -11.47
N PHE A 195 -9.47 -4.14 -11.92
CA PHE A 195 -9.03 -5.22 -12.77
C PHE A 195 -9.61 -5.05 -14.17
N GLY A 196 -8.75 -5.01 -15.17
CA GLY A 196 -9.13 -4.94 -16.58
C GLY A 196 -8.69 -6.17 -17.36
N PRO A 197 -9.10 -6.25 -18.64
CA PRO A 197 -8.58 -7.28 -19.54
C PRO A 197 -7.06 -7.12 -19.68
N PRO A 198 -6.32 -8.23 -19.87
CA PRO A 198 -4.89 -8.18 -20.04
C PRO A 198 -4.55 -7.43 -21.33
N GLY A 199 -3.58 -6.52 -21.26
CA GLY A 199 -2.91 -5.99 -22.45
C GLY A 199 -2.13 -7.08 -23.18
N CYS A 200 -1.66 -6.79 -24.39
CA CYS A 200 -0.94 -7.73 -25.24
C CYS A 200 0.27 -8.33 -24.46
N GLY A 201 0.31 -9.66 -24.32
CA GLY A 201 1.39 -10.37 -23.61
C GLY A 201 1.23 -10.51 -22.09
N ALA A 202 0.10 -10.09 -21.52
CA ALA A 202 -0.19 -10.22 -20.09
C ALA A 202 -1.44 -11.09 -19.85
N THR A 203 -1.43 -11.93 -18.82
CA THR A 203 -2.60 -12.71 -18.43
C THR A 203 -3.66 -11.90 -17.66
N ARG A 204 -3.28 -10.76 -17.08
CA ARG A 204 -4.18 -9.86 -16.34
C ARG A 204 -3.53 -8.48 -16.13
N ALA A 205 -4.30 -7.42 -16.26
CA ALA A 205 -3.88 -6.08 -15.86
C ALA A 205 -4.57 -5.69 -14.54
N THR A 206 -3.82 -5.11 -13.62
CA THR A 206 -4.36 -4.53 -12.38
C THR A 206 -3.86 -3.11 -12.23
N SER A 207 -4.73 -2.21 -11.81
CA SER A 207 -4.34 -0.91 -11.30
C SER A 207 -4.74 -0.86 -9.83
N SER A 208 -3.77 -0.75 -8.94
CA SER A 208 -4.02 -0.47 -7.54
C SER A 208 -3.93 1.03 -7.35
N CYS A 209 -5.08 1.66 -7.13
CA CYS A 209 -5.13 3.04 -6.70
C CYS A 209 -5.38 3.04 -5.19
N VAL A 210 -4.37 3.44 -4.43
CA VAL A 210 -4.61 4.04 -3.12
C VAL A 210 -4.98 5.48 -3.43
N PRO A 211 -6.26 5.87 -3.35
CA PRO A 211 -6.63 7.23 -3.70
C PRO A 211 -6.15 8.18 -2.61
N ALA A 212 -4.96 8.68 -2.80
CA ALA A 212 -4.38 9.73 -2.01
C ALA A 212 -4.66 11.08 -2.67
N ARG A 213 -5.91 11.55 -2.59
CA ARG A 213 -6.12 12.98 -2.69
C ARG A 213 -5.74 13.60 -1.35
N LEU A 214 -4.64 14.34 -1.34
CA LEU A 214 -4.45 15.37 -0.34
C LEU A 214 -5.69 16.27 -0.39
N THR A 215 -6.49 16.27 0.67
CA THR A 215 -7.41 17.37 0.94
C THR A 215 -6.52 18.57 1.14
N THR A 216 -6.29 19.30 0.07
CA THR A 216 -5.65 20.61 0.14
C THR A 216 -6.67 21.59 0.70
N ASP A 217 -6.73 21.74 2.01
CA ASP A 217 -6.98 23.04 2.60
C ASP A 217 -5.73 23.89 2.32
N ARG A 218 -5.51 24.23 1.06
CA ARG A 218 -4.56 25.24 0.64
C ARG A 218 -5.28 26.56 0.58
N PRO A 219 -4.73 27.60 1.19
CA PRO A 219 -5.22 28.96 0.96
C PRO A 219 -5.07 29.27 -0.54
N ALA A 220 -6.11 29.89 -1.11
CA ALA A 220 -6.17 30.28 -2.49
C ALA A 220 -4.92 31.11 -2.89
N GLY A 221 -4.14 30.62 -3.87
CA GLY A 221 -3.03 31.38 -4.44
C GLY A 221 -1.77 30.60 -4.83
N GLN A 222 -1.68 29.31 -4.61
CA GLN A 222 -0.51 28.53 -5.06
C GLN A 222 -0.85 27.67 -6.30
N ALA A 223 0.01 27.77 -7.31
CA ALA A 223 -0.11 27.02 -8.56
C ALA A 223 -0.12 25.49 -8.33
N PRO A 224 -0.85 24.72 -9.16
CA PRO A 224 -0.89 23.26 -9.05
C PRO A 224 0.49 22.68 -9.29
N VAL A 225 0.94 21.82 -8.37
CA VAL A 225 2.14 21.00 -8.55
C VAL A 225 1.78 19.88 -9.53
N PRO A 226 2.62 19.55 -10.53
CA PRO A 226 2.34 18.47 -11.47
C PRO A 226 2.18 17.14 -10.74
N SER A 227 1.06 16.47 -10.96
CA SER A 227 0.83 15.08 -10.51
C SER A 227 1.77 14.14 -11.28
N TRP A 228 2.63 13.44 -10.56
CA TRP A 228 3.48 12.41 -11.15
C TRP A 228 2.69 11.10 -11.34
N PRO A 229 2.96 10.36 -12.43
CA PRO A 229 2.17 9.18 -12.76
C PRO A 229 2.34 8.04 -11.74
N VAL A 230 1.23 7.44 -11.36
CA VAL A 230 1.19 6.16 -10.65
C VAL A 230 1.65 5.07 -11.63
N TRP A 231 2.76 4.39 -11.33
CA TRP A 231 3.28 3.32 -12.16
C TRP A 231 2.43 2.05 -12.01
N PRO A 232 2.07 1.38 -13.12
CA PRO A 232 1.41 0.08 -13.01
C PRO A 232 2.33 -0.92 -12.32
N ARG A 233 1.78 -1.68 -11.38
CA ARG A 233 2.50 -2.79 -10.72
C ARG A 233 3.06 -3.73 -11.76
N MET A 234 4.38 -3.84 -11.82
CA MET A 234 5.01 -4.92 -12.55
C MET A 234 4.65 -6.25 -11.88
N LYS A 235 4.20 -7.20 -12.69
CA LYS A 235 3.90 -8.57 -12.29
C LYS A 235 5.09 -9.21 -11.62
N ASN A 236 4.86 -9.95 -10.55
CA ASN A 236 5.67 -11.10 -10.22
C ASN A 236 5.58 -12.10 -11.39
N SER A 237 6.56 -12.07 -12.26
CA SER A 237 6.73 -13.08 -13.28
C SER A 237 7.16 -14.38 -12.61
N ARG A 238 6.20 -15.23 -12.25
CA ARG A 238 6.43 -16.65 -12.25
C ARG A 238 6.04 -17.17 -13.62
N GLN A 239 7.03 -17.79 -14.24
CA GLN A 239 6.95 -18.78 -15.31
C GLN A 239 6.35 -18.28 -16.63
N ASP A 240 7.19 -18.22 -17.67
CA ASP A 240 7.21 -19.39 -18.56
C ASP A 240 8.48 -19.36 -19.39
N ARG A 241 9.34 -20.35 -19.12
CA ARG A 241 10.23 -20.88 -20.16
C ARG A 241 9.47 -22.00 -20.87
N CYS A 242 9.19 -21.81 -22.08
CA CYS A 242 9.20 -22.80 -23.15
C CYS A 242 9.89 -22.18 -24.34
#